data_2ffdf2ef748773acda868783fd911c4b
#
_entry.id   2ffdf2ef748773acda868783fd911c4b
#
_cell.length_a   1.000
_cell.length_b   1.000
_cell.length_c   1.000
_cell.angle_alpha   90.00
_cell.angle_beta   90.00
_cell.angle_gamma   90.00
#
_symmetry.space_group_name_H-M   'P 1'
#
loop_
_entity.id
_entity.type
_entity.pdbx_description
1 polymer ?
#
loop_
_entity_poly.entity_id
_entity_poly.type
_entity_poly.pdbx_seq_one_letter_code
_entity_poly.pdbx_strand_id
1 'polypeptide(L)'
;IGSSASFLPVPYASVYSSTKAYVLMLSEALRYEYADSNVRVMASCPGATDSNFRNTASEKSSEQLKQRISKLKGAGEVGDTCERVSQETLNAFLQNKHYIVPGKGNSKFAFLPRILSRARVLKLTGDTFKKHTAS
;
A
#
# COMPACT_ATOMS: atom_id res chain seq x y z
N ILE A 1 -7.37 6.50 0.51
CA ILE A 1 -5.94 6.14 0.51
C ILE A 1 -5.81 4.63 0.65
N GLY A 2 -5.30 3.99 -0.41
CA GLY A 2 -4.92 2.59 -0.44
C GLY A 2 -3.50 2.35 0.10
N SER A 3 -2.80 1.41 -0.53
CA SER A 3 -1.39 1.07 -0.28
C SER A 3 -0.85 0.30 -1.50
N SER A 4 0.45 0.23 -1.68
CA SER A 4 1.07 -0.74 -2.60
C SER A 4 0.67 -2.19 -2.28
N ALA A 5 0.32 -2.48 -1.01
CA ALA A 5 -0.26 -3.75 -0.56
C ALA A 5 -1.70 -4.00 -1.08
N SER A 6 -2.36 -3.02 -1.70
CA SER A 6 -3.69 -3.20 -2.31
C SER A 6 -3.69 -4.17 -3.48
N PHE A 7 -2.55 -4.39 -4.12
CA PHE A 7 -2.44 -5.12 -5.38
C PHE A 7 -2.09 -6.60 -5.19
N LEU A 8 -1.65 -7.01 -3.99
CA LEU A 8 -1.11 -8.35 -3.79
C LEU A 8 -1.38 -8.86 -2.37
N PRO A 9 -1.46 -10.20 -2.19
CA PRO A 9 -1.58 -10.78 -0.86
C PRO A 9 -0.27 -10.59 -0.09
N VAL A 10 -0.38 -10.15 1.16
CA VAL A 10 0.78 -9.94 2.05
C VAL A 10 0.63 -10.85 3.27
N PRO A 11 1.28 -12.02 3.31
CA PRO A 11 1.33 -12.86 4.50
C PRO A 11 1.86 -12.08 5.71
N TYR A 12 1.38 -12.43 6.89
CA TYR A 12 1.66 -11.75 8.17
C TYR A 12 1.09 -10.32 8.29
N ALA A 13 0.52 -9.78 7.21
CA ALA A 13 -0.24 -8.53 7.17
C ALA A 13 -1.54 -8.70 6.35
N SER A 14 -2.16 -9.87 6.43
CA SER A 14 -3.29 -10.28 5.59
C SER A 14 -4.50 -9.35 5.74
N VAL A 15 -4.90 -9.03 6.98
CA VAL A 15 -6.02 -8.12 7.23
C VAL A 15 -5.72 -6.73 6.64
N TYR A 16 -4.51 -6.22 6.86
CA TYR A 16 -4.11 -4.93 6.29
C TYR A 16 -4.21 -4.92 4.76
N SER A 17 -3.59 -5.89 4.09
CA SER A 17 -3.63 -5.94 2.61
C SER A 17 -5.04 -6.12 2.08
N SER A 18 -5.88 -6.90 2.75
CA SER A 18 -7.30 -7.09 2.38
C SER A 18 -8.10 -5.80 2.52
N THR A 19 -7.93 -5.05 3.61
CA THR A 19 -8.60 -3.76 3.78
C THR A 19 -8.14 -2.73 2.74
N LYS A 20 -6.86 -2.75 2.38
CA LYS A 20 -6.31 -1.85 1.36
C LYS A 20 -6.75 -2.24 -0.06
N ALA A 21 -6.89 -3.54 -0.36
CA ALA A 21 -7.49 -4.02 -1.61
C ALA A 21 -8.97 -3.61 -1.73
N TYR A 22 -9.74 -3.72 -0.64
CA TYR A 22 -11.11 -3.22 -0.58
C TYR A 22 -11.19 -1.73 -0.93
N VAL A 23 -10.34 -0.89 -0.32
CA VAL A 23 -10.33 0.56 -0.60
C VAL A 23 -10.03 0.84 -2.08
N LEU A 24 -9.09 0.12 -2.69
CA LEU A 24 -8.77 0.28 -4.11
C LEU A 24 -9.97 -0.08 -4.98
N MET A 25 -10.54 -1.27 -4.81
CA MET A 25 -11.68 -1.76 -5.60
C MET A 25 -12.90 -0.86 -5.45
N LEU A 26 -13.21 -0.42 -4.22
CA LEU A 26 -14.30 0.52 -3.95
C LEU A 26 -14.06 1.85 -4.69
N SER A 27 -12.85 2.39 -4.63
CA SER A 27 -12.53 3.65 -5.31
C SER A 27 -12.68 3.54 -6.84
N GLU A 28 -12.30 2.41 -7.43
CA GLU A 28 -12.44 2.16 -8.87
C GLU A 28 -13.92 2.02 -9.26
N ALA A 29 -14.73 1.33 -8.47
CA ALA A 29 -16.18 1.19 -8.70
C ALA A 29 -16.88 2.55 -8.58
N LEU A 30 -16.65 3.29 -7.51
CA LEU A 30 -17.22 4.63 -7.31
C LEU A 30 -16.82 5.61 -8.41
N ARG A 31 -15.59 5.51 -8.91
CA ARG A 31 -15.15 6.32 -10.05
C ARG A 31 -16.02 6.10 -11.28
N TYR A 32 -16.37 4.85 -11.57
CA TYR A 32 -17.24 4.51 -12.69
C TYR A 32 -18.69 4.96 -12.43
N GLU A 33 -19.22 4.67 -11.26
CA GLU A 33 -20.61 5.02 -10.87
C GLU A 33 -20.87 6.53 -10.92
N TYR A 34 -19.86 7.34 -10.60
CA TYR A 34 -19.96 8.82 -10.57
C TYR A 34 -19.33 9.49 -11.79
N ALA A 35 -19.05 8.75 -12.89
CA ALA A 35 -18.38 9.30 -14.07
C ALA A 35 -19.15 10.49 -14.70
N ASP A 36 -20.47 10.41 -14.72
CA ASP A 36 -21.34 11.45 -15.29
C ASP A 36 -21.73 12.56 -14.29
N SER A 37 -21.17 12.51 -13.08
CA SER A 37 -21.37 13.52 -12.05
C SER A 37 -20.14 14.42 -11.93
N ASN A 38 -20.27 15.55 -11.24
CA ASN A 38 -19.12 16.43 -10.99
C ASN A 38 -18.26 15.95 -9.81
N VAL A 39 -18.13 14.63 -9.62
CA VAL A 39 -17.34 13.99 -8.56
C VAL A 39 -16.16 13.25 -9.17
N ARG A 40 -14.97 13.52 -8.66
CA ARG A 40 -13.77 12.79 -9.03
C ARG A 40 -13.35 11.85 -7.91
N VAL A 41 -13.14 10.59 -8.26
CA VAL A 41 -12.62 9.58 -7.33
C VAL A 41 -11.28 9.06 -7.85
N MET A 42 -10.29 8.99 -6.98
CA MET A 42 -8.97 8.42 -7.29
C MET A 42 -8.41 7.70 -6.07
N ALA A 43 -7.78 6.55 -6.26
CA ALA A 43 -7.03 5.87 -5.22
C ALA A 43 -5.55 6.27 -5.25
N SER A 44 -5.01 6.75 -4.12
CA SER A 44 -3.56 6.83 -3.91
C SER A 44 -3.09 5.61 -3.13
N CYS A 45 -2.13 4.87 -3.67
CA CYS A 45 -1.63 3.60 -3.14
C CYS A 45 -0.12 3.69 -2.83
N PRO A 46 0.31 4.50 -1.84
CA PRO A 46 1.72 4.67 -1.53
C PRO A 46 2.37 3.37 -1.04
N GLY A 47 3.67 3.29 -1.23
CA GLY A 47 4.53 2.32 -0.56
C GLY A 47 4.89 2.77 0.86
N ALA A 48 6.06 2.33 1.35
CA ALA A 48 6.59 2.82 2.62
C ALA A 48 6.79 4.34 2.55
N THR A 49 6.20 5.05 3.50
CA THR A 49 6.26 6.52 3.60
C THR A 49 6.75 6.89 5.00
N ASP A 50 7.68 7.80 5.08
CA ASP A 50 8.15 8.34 6.34
C ASP A 50 7.09 9.27 6.93
N SER A 51 6.23 8.67 7.76
CA SER A 51 5.08 9.33 8.37
C SER A 51 4.82 8.76 9.76
N ASN A 52 3.98 9.45 10.53
CA ASN A 52 3.60 8.98 11.88
C ASN A 52 2.65 7.77 11.88
N PHE A 53 2.26 7.26 10.71
CA PHE A 53 1.30 6.16 10.59
C PHE A 53 1.70 4.92 11.38
N ARG A 54 2.98 4.50 11.30
CA ARG A 54 3.48 3.32 12.01
C ARG A 54 3.46 3.51 13.54
N ASN A 55 3.77 4.69 14.02
CA ASN A 55 3.74 5.01 15.46
C ASN A 55 2.29 4.94 15.96
N THR A 56 1.37 5.64 15.30
CA THR A 56 -0.06 5.62 15.64
C THR A 56 -0.65 4.20 15.58
N ALA A 57 -0.28 3.40 14.57
CA ALA A 57 -0.70 2.01 14.49
C ALA A 57 -0.15 1.16 15.64
N SER A 58 1.09 1.42 16.10
CA SER A 58 1.72 0.68 17.20
C SER A 58 1.12 1.04 18.56
N GLU A 59 0.77 2.30 18.80
CA GLU A 59 0.24 2.78 20.09
C GLU A 59 -1.01 2.03 20.55
N LYS A 60 -1.88 1.67 19.60
CA LYS A 60 -3.15 0.96 19.85
C LYS A 60 -3.04 -0.56 19.67
N SER A 61 -1.84 -1.09 19.57
CA SER A 61 -1.60 -2.50 19.25
C SER A 61 -1.12 -3.29 20.47
N SER A 62 -1.30 -4.62 20.44
CA SER A 62 -0.71 -5.52 21.44
C SER A 62 0.82 -5.44 21.41
N GLU A 63 1.47 -5.77 22.53
CA GLU A 63 2.95 -5.75 22.63
C GLU A 63 3.62 -6.64 21.57
N GLN A 64 3.01 -7.79 21.23
CA GLN A 64 3.49 -8.67 20.16
C GLN A 64 3.48 -7.98 18.80
N LEU A 65 2.44 -7.19 18.50
CA LEU A 65 2.34 -6.47 17.24
C LEU A 65 3.27 -5.26 17.22
N LYS A 66 3.46 -4.56 18.35
CA LYS A 66 4.46 -3.49 18.50
C LYS A 66 5.87 -3.98 18.18
N GLN A 67 6.26 -5.14 18.73
CA GLN A 67 7.54 -5.76 18.43
C GLN A 67 7.71 -6.11 16.95
N ARG A 68 6.67 -6.62 16.29
CA ARG A 68 6.70 -6.88 14.84
C ARG A 68 6.85 -5.60 14.02
N ILE A 69 6.10 -4.54 14.36
CA ILE A 69 6.20 -3.25 13.69
C ILE A 69 7.59 -2.64 13.87
N SER A 70 8.21 -2.76 15.05
CA SER A 70 9.56 -2.25 15.31
C SER A 70 10.63 -2.99 14.49
N LYS A 71 10.50 -4.31 14.33
CA LYS A 71 11.39 -5.11 13.46
C LYS A 71 11.28 -4.70 11.99
N LEU A 72 10.08 -4.35 11.52
CA LEU A 72 9.89 -3.83 10.16
C LEU A 72 10.55 -2.45 9.96
N LYS A 73 10.67 -1.64 11.03
CA LYS A 73 11.43 -0.37 10.99
C LYS A 73 12.94 -0.57 10.81
N GLY A 74 13.50 -1.66 11.34
CA GLY A 74 14.92 -1.98 11.24
C GLY A 74 15.37 -2.49 9.86
N ALA A 75 14.45 -2.78 8.96
CA ALA A 75 14.73 -3.37 7.64
C ALA A 75 15.21 -2.35 6.57
N GLY A 76 15.69 -1.17 6.97
CA GLY A 76 16.45 -0.26 6.09
C GLY A 76 15.65 0.44 4.98
N GLU A 77 14.34 0.32 4.97
CA GLU A 77 13.53 1.09 4.03
C GLU A 77 13.38 2.54 4.51
N VAL A 78 14.23 3.39 3.98
CA VAL A 78 13.95 4.84 3.96
C VAL A 78 12.71 4.99 3.07
N GLY A 79 11.56 5.20 3.68
CA GLY A 79 10.31 5.45 2.96
C GLY A 79 10.42 6.74 2.14
N ASP A 80 9.57 6.87 1.15
CA ASP A 80 9.43 8.16 0.47
C ASP A 80 8.93 9.23 1.46
N THR A 81 9.31 10.48 1.24
CA THR A 81 8.84 11.58 2.10
C THR A 81 7.35 11.84 1.90
N CYS A 82 6.68 12.34 2.94
CA CYS A 82 5.27 12.72 2.85
C CYS A 82 5.04 13.77 1.76
N GLU A 83 5.95 14.74 1.62
CA GLU A 83 5.87 15.82 0.64
C GLU A 83 5.86 15.25 -0.78
N ARG A 84 6.77 14.34 -1.07
CA ARG A 84 6.86 13.71 -2.39
C ARG A 84 5.61 12.90 -2.72
N VAL A 85 5.17 12.04 -1.79
CA VAL A 85 3.98 11.22 -1.95
C VAL A 85 2.75 12.10 -2.16
N SER A 86 2.62 13.19 -1.41
CA SER A 86 1.51 14.14 -1.53
C SER A 86 1.54 14.86 -2.87
N GLN A 87 2.70 15.34 -3.30
CA GLN A 87 2.84 16.07 -4.57
C GLN A 87 2.54 15.17 -5.78
N GLU A 88 3.08 13.94 -5.80
CA GLU A 88 2.79 12.97 -6.85
C GLU A 88 1.29 12.60 -6.88
N THR A 89 0.68 12.43 -5.70
CA THR A 89 -0.76 12.14 -5.57
C THR A 89 -1.62 13.29 -6.10
N LEU A 90 -1.32 14.53 -5.70
CA LEU A 90 -2.05 15.71 -6.17
C LEU A 90 -1.94 15.87 -7.69
N ASN A 91 -0.75 15.74 -8.24
CA ASN A 91 -0.53 15.82 -9.68
C ASN A 91 -1.33 14.76 -10.44
N ALA A 92 -1.38 13.53 -9.94
CA ALA A 92 -2.18 12.45 -10.53
C ALA A 92 -3.69 12.74 -10.45
N PHE A 93 -4.16 13.31 -9.36
CA PHE A 93 -5.55 13.72 -9.18
C PHE A 93 -5.95 14.83 -10.17
N LEU A 94 -5.10 15.83 -10.33
CA LEU A 94 -5.32 16.91 -11.30
C LEU A 94 -5.34 16.40 -12.75
N GLN A 95 -4.53 15.36 -13.04
CA GLN A 95 -4.54 14.66 -14.34
C GLN A 95 -5.69 13.66 -14.50
N ASN A 96 -6.62 13.61 -13.54
CA ASN A 96 -7.76 12.70 -13.55
C ASN A 96 -7.38 11.21 -13.71
N LYS A 97 -6.29 10.77 -13.10
CA LYS A 97 -5.90 9.35 -13.11
C LYS A 97 -6.84 8.50 -12.29
N HIS A 98 -6.94 7.21 -12.62
CA HIS A 98 -7.77 6.23 -11.89
C HIS A 98 -7.17 5.92 -10.53
N TYR A 99 -5.89 5.63 -10.50
CA TYR A 99 -5.09 5.47 -9.28
C TYR A 99 -3.65 5.90 -9.54
N ILE A 100 -2.90 6.05 -8.47
CA ILE A 100 -1.45 6.23 -8.50
C ILE A 100 -0.78 5.34 -7.45
N VAL A 101 0.41 4.88 -7.77
CA VAL A 101 1.33 4.24 -6.81
C VAL A 101 2.55 5.16 -6.67
N PRO A 102 2.47 6.18 -5.79
CA PRO A 102 3.54 7.15 -5.65
C PRO A 102 4.80 6.55 -5.03
N GLY A 103 5.93 7.16 -5.33
CA GLY A 103 7.24 6.78 -4.82
C GLY A 103 8.04 5.91 -5.79
N LYS A 104 9.38 6.04 -5.69
CA LYS A 104 10.31 5.32 -6.60
C LYS A 104 10.16 3.81 -6.50
N GLY A 105 9.90 3.17 -7.64
CA GLY A 105 9.85 1.72 -7.78
C GLY A 105 8.62 1.04 -7.14
N ASN A 106 7.72 1.79 -6.51
CA ASN A 106 6.51 1.22 -5.90
C ASN A 106 5.52 0.67 -6.93
N SER A 107 5.50 1.20 -8.15
CA SER A 107 4.66 0.75 -9.25
C SER A 107 4.85 -0.74 -9.59
N LYS A 108 6.03 -1.32 -9.31
CA LYS A 108 6.28 -2.75 -9.46
C LYS A 108 5.28 -3.62 -8.69
N PHE A 109 4.81 -3.18 -7.52
CA PHE A 109 3.83 -3.91 -6.73
C PHE A 109 2.47 -4.02 -7.41
N ALA A 110 2.07 -2.98 -8.16
CA ALA A 110 0.86 -3.03 -8.97
C ALA A 110 1.03 -3.89 -10.25
N PHE A 111 2.26 -3.97 -10.76
CA PHE A 111 2.56 -4.69 -12.00
C PHE A 111 2.80 -6.18 -11.79
N LEU A 112 3.41 -6.56 -10.68
CA LEU A 112 3.82 -7.93 -10.37
C LEU A 112 2.67 -8.96 -10.48
N PRO A 113 1.44 -8.71 -9.94
CA PRO A 113 0.32 -9.64 -10.06
C PRO A 113 -0.26 -9.77 -11.48
N ARG A 114 0.14 -8.90 -12.40
CA ARG A 114 -0.30 -8.96 -13.81
C ARG A 114 0.54 -9.90 -14.65
N ILE A 115 1.78 -10.18 -14.23
CA ILE A 115 2.74 -11.01 -14.95
C ILE A 115 3.07 -12.33 -14.25
N LEU A 116 2.86 -12.41 -12.94
CA LEU A 116 3.10 -13.64 -12.19
C LEU A 116 1.78 -14.29 -11.74
N SER A 117 1.78 -15.61 -11.65
CA SER A 117 0.65 -16.33 -11.06
C SER A 117 0.47 -15.94 -9.58
N ARG A 118 -0.78 -15.98 -9.10
CA ARG A 118 -1.10 -15.66 -7.68
C ARG A 118 -0.25 -16.47 -6.70
N ALA A 119 0.03 -17.74 -6.99
CA ALA A 119 0.86 -18.59 -6.15
C ALA A 119 2.30 -18.09 -6.06
N ARG A 120 2.88 -17.65 -7.17
CA ARG A 120 4.23 -17.08 -7.19
C ARG A 120 4.31 -15.75 -6.44
N VAL A 121 3.31 -14.88 -6.63
CA VAL A 121 3.22 -13.62 -5.88
C VAL A 121 3.14 -13.89 -4.38
N LEU A 122 2.26 -14.81 -3.96
CA LEU A 122 2.10 -15.19 -2.56
C LEU A 122 3.41 -15.73 -1.95
N LYS A 123 4.13 -16.57 -2.68
CA LYS A 123 5.42 -17.10 -2.22
C LYS A 123 6.45 -15.98 -2.07
N LEU A 124 6.61 -15.11 -3.06
CA LEU A 124 7.56 -14.00 -3.02
C LEU A 124 7.30 -13.05 -1.85
N THR A 125 6.05 -12.64 -1.67
CA THR A 125 5.67 -11.76 -0.56
C THR A 125 5.83 -12.45 0.79
N GLY A 126 5.42 -13.74 0.88
CA GLY A 126 5.56 -14.53 2.10
C GLY A 126 7.02 -14.73 2.51
N ASP A 127 7.89 -15.10 1.59
CA ASP A 127 9.32 -15.28 1.85
C ASP A 127 10.00 -13.96 2.30
N THR A 128 9.61 -12.84 1.69
CA THR A 128 10.11 -11.52 2.07
C THR A 128 9.70 -11.17 3.50
N PHE A 129 8.42 -11.29 3.84
CA PHE A 129 7.93 -10.96 5.19
C PHE A 129 8.39 -11.95 6.25
N LYS A 130 8.56 -13.23 5.91
CA LYS A 130 9.07 -14.24 6.84
C LYS A 130 10.50 -13.93 7.29
N LYS A 131 11.36 -13.49 6.40
CA LYS A 131 12.73 -13.07 6.73
C LYS A 131 12.75 -11.92 7.75
N HIS A 132 11.80 -11.01 7.68
CA HIS A 132 11.69 -9.88 8.61
C HIS A 132 10.96 -10.20 9.91
N THR A 133 10.28 -11.35 10.01
CA THR A 133 9.53 -11.74 11.21
C THR A 133 10.17 -12.89 11.99
N ALA A 134 11.12 -13.63 11.41
CA ALA A 134 11.78 -14.79 11.99
C ALA A 134 13.09 -14.47 12.74
N SER A 135 13.48 -13.20 12.82
CA SER A 135 14.65 -12.74 13.59
C SER A 135 14.17 -12.16 14.93
#